data_7dd4899bace73b5a71c540d3285e1dca
#
_entry.id   7dd4899bace73b5a71c540d3285e1dca
#
_cell.length_a   1.000
_cell.length_b   1.000
_cell.length_c   1.000
_cell.angle_alpha   90.00
_cell.angle_beta   90.00
_cell.angle_gamma   90.00
#
_symmetry.space_group_name_H-M   'P 1'
#
loop_
_entity.id
_entity.type
_entity.pdbx_description
1 polymer ?
#
loop_
_entity_poly.entity_id
_entity_poly.type
_entity_poly.pdbx_seq_one_letter_code
_entity_poly.pdbx_strand_id
1 'polypeptide(L)'
;YAPSVLLCGVWMVSLVAYAWIDHGMNPLKPEIIAVISYWMVGFCVASWAIQSIYIKPVFQEVNSCVTARDIYYYFTLITLPVMIIEVAMVLLNSGGNPFSALRDANVAETNGIRTTGFFVIFWLVSYIMELQVASRENLKRVIVLFIINLFYAFISMGKMNFMVLFLSTAIILSQRKTINIKHLAIGIVCLAMLFVGVQKIRGSYSTPQHFVALYMTSSIGNLNMNVAPKSAENTGENTFRLYYAIKSKIDDGKTQVIDPVLDFHTVKVGKFRMYSNTYTSIYPFYKDFGKVGVWVFSVLLGLIFGYLFKTAEDGSQFALVLYAIWASIIVMQFIGDTFFTVLSQNIQYLIAVLVPYIVSWKHKKNQAV
;
A
#
# COMPACT_ATOMS: atom_id res chain seq x y z
N TYR A 1 2.68 -16.01 5.17
CA TYR A 1 2.29 -14.59 4.96
C TYR A 1 1.62 -13.97 6.20
N ALA A 2 1.86 -14.55 7.40
CA ALA A 2 1.39 -13.95 8.65
C ALA A 2 1.90 -12.51 8.81
N PRO A 3 1.13 -11.58 9.39
CA PRO A 3 1.48 -10.16 9.47
C PRO A 3 2.84 -9.90 10.10
N SER A 4 3.13 -10.59 11.22
CA SER A 4 4.41 -10.47 11.93
C SER A 4 5.60 -10.95 11.09
N VAL A 5 5.42 -12.00 10.29
CA VAL A 5 6.47 -12.52 9.38
C VAL A 5 6.77 -11.53 8.27
N LEU A 6 5.72 -10.95 7.67
CA LEU A 6 5.87 -9.92 6.64
C LEU A 6 6.61 -8.69 7.21
N LEU A 7 6.18 -8.21 8.37
CA LEU A 7 6.78 -7.06 9.02
C LEU A 7 8.26 -7.31 9.34
N CYS A 8 8.55 -8.38 10.08
CA CYS A 8 9.93 -8.71 10.48
C CYS A 8 10.82 -8.93 9.26
N GLY A 9 10.32 -9.61 8.22
CA GLY A 9 11.07 -9.85 6.99
C GLY A 9 11.51 -8.55 6.31
N VAL A 10 10.60 -7.62 6.11
CA VAL A 10 10.90 -6.33 5.44
C VAL A 10 11.84 -5.46 6.27
N TRP A 11 11.57 -5.35 7.58
CA TRP A 11 12.43 -4.55 8.46
C TRP A 11 13.83 -5.15 8.60
N MET A 12 13.94 -6.49 8.68
CA MET A 12 15.22 -7.17 8.72
C MET A 12 16.04 -6.90 7.46
N VAL A 13 15.43 -7.05 6.27
CA VAL A 13 16.09 -6.74 5.00
C VAL A 13 16.55 -5.29 4.95
N SER A 14 15.72 -4.36 5.38
CA SER A 14 16.03 -2.91 5.36
C SER A 14 17.15 -2.55 6.35
N LEU A 15 17.12 -3.12 7.57
CA LEU A 15 18.14 -2.89 8.60
C LEU A 15 19.48 -3.52 8.22
N VAL A 16 19.47 -4.73 7.67
CA VAL A 16 20.68 -5.39 7.14
C VAL A 16 21.27 -4.59 5.99
N ALA A 17 20.41 -4.11 5.06
CA ALA A 17 20.86 -3.24 3.98
C ALA A 17 21.49 -1.94 4.52
N TYR A 18 20.88 -1.34 5.54
CA TYR A 18 21.41 -0.15 6.19
C TYR A 18 22.77 -0.39 6.86
N ALA A 19 22.96 -1.55 7.48
CA ALA A 19 24.20 -1.90 8.16
C ALA A 19 25.36 -2.24 7.20
N TRP A 20 25.06 -2.80 6.02
CA TRP A 20 26.06 -3.40 5.14
C TRP A 20 26.29 -2.67 3.83
N ILE A 21 25.33 -1.89 3.36
CA ILE A 21 25.50 -1.12 2.12
C ILE A 21 26.13 0.23 2.45
N ASP A 22 27.15 0.60 1.69
CA ASP A 22 27.72 1.96 1.77
C ASP A 22 26.71 2.98 1.23
N HIS A 23 26.07 3.69 2.14
CA HIS A 23 25.05 4.70 1.84
C HIS A 23 25.46 6.13 2.24
N GLY A 24 26.62 6.29 2.87
CA GLY A 24 27.15 7.59 3.30
C GLY A 24 26.29 8.37 4.30
N MET A 25 25.32 7.69 4.97
CA MET A 25 24.50 8.27 6.02
C MET A 25 25.10 7.96 7.40
N ASN A 26 24.70 8.73 8.42
CA ASN A 26 25.16 8.55 9.78
C ASN A 26 24.74 7.17 10.36
N PRO A 27 25.53 6.57 11.24
CA PRO A 27 25.10 5.38 12.01
C PRO A 27 23.77 5.64 12.73
N LEU A 28 22.98 4.59 12.92
CA LEU A 28 21.70 4.71 13.62
C LEU A 28 21.92 5.15 15.06
N LYS A 29 21.21 6.19 15.47
CA LYS A 29 21.19 6.64 16.85
C LYS A 29 20.51 5.59 17.74
N PRO A 30 20.99 5.35 18.98
CA PRO A 30 20.37 4.39 19.90
C PRO A 30 18.87 4.63 20.09
N GLU A 31 18.45 5.90 20.07
CA GLU A 31 17.05 6.28 20.17
C GLU A 31 16.21 5.74 19.00
N ILE A 32 16.74 5.78 17.79
CA ILE A 32 16.03 5.27 16.60
C ILE A 32 15.95 3.75 16.63
N ILE A 33 17.01 3.08 17.07
CA ILE A 33 16.98 1.62 17.28
C ILE A 33 15.87 1.26 18.27
N ALA A 34 15.77 1.99 19.39
CA ALA A 34 14.71 1.78 20.37
C ALA A 34 13.30 2.02 19.78
N VAL A 35 13.13 3.08 19.00
CA VAL A 35 11.85 3.41 18.34
C VAL A 35 11.44 2.32 17.34
N ILE A 36 12.37 1.84 16.50
CA ILE A 36 12.12 0.72 15.59
C ILE A 36 11.78 -0.56 16.37
N SER A 37 12.48 -0.82 17.48
CA SER A 37 12.20 -1.97 18.34
C SER A 37 10.80 -1.88 18.96
N TYR A 38 10.38 -0.72 19.46
CA TYR A 38 9.01 -0.51 19.97
C TYR A 38 7.97 -0.78 18.89
N TRP A 39 8.23 -0.31 17.67
CA TRP A 39 7.33 -0.55 16.54
C TRP A 39 7.18 -2.04 16.23
N MET A 40 8.30 -2.74 16.08
CA MET A 40 8.29 -4.16 15.74
C MET A 40 7.67 -5.01 16.85
N VAL A 41 8.09 -4.79 18.10
CA VAL A 41 7.60 -5.56 19.26
C VAL A 41 6.10 -5.29 19.47
N GLY A 42 5.68 -4.03 19.47
CA GLY A 42 4.26 -3.67 19.65
C GLY A 42 3.36 -4.33 18.61
N PHE A 43 3.73 -4.25 17.33
CA PHE A 43 2.98 -4.87 16.24
C PHE A 43 2.95 -6.40 16.37
N CYS A 44 4.10 -7.04 16.58
CA CYS A 44 4.18 -8.49 16.62
C CYS A 44 3.42 -9.08 17.81
N VAL A 45 3.57 -8.49 19.01
CA VAL A 45 2.88 -8.94 20.22
C VAL A 45 1.36 -8.77 20.06
N ALA A 46 0.90 -7.62 19.57
CA ALA A 46 -0.52 -7.36 19.36
C ALA A 46 -1.12 -8.29 18.28
N SER A 47 -0.40 -8.47 17.17
CA SER A 47 -0.81 -9.38 16.11
C SER A 47 -0.89 -10.83 16.57
N TRP A 48 0.08 -11.28 17.38
CA TRP A 48 0.07 -12.62 17.96
C TRP A 48 -1.06 -12.78 18.99
N ALA A 49 -1.26 -11.81 19.86
CA ALA A 49 -2.29 -11.85 20.89
C ALA A 49 -3.71 -12.00 20.28
N ILE A 50 -4.04 -11.21 19.25
CA ILE A 50 -5.35 -11.29 18.60
C ILE A 50 -5.52 -12.61 17.84
N GLN A 51 -4.45 -13.17 17.25
CA GLN A 51 -4.49 -14.46 16.56
C GLN A 51 -4.69 -15.64 17.52
N SER A 52 -4.38 -15.48 18.81
CA SER A 52 -4.57 -16.49 19.85
C SER A 52 -6.02 -16.56 20.37
N ILE A 53 -6.85 -15.60 20.01
CA ILE A 53 -8.25 -15.52 20.44
C ILE A 53 -9.14 -16.15 19.36
N TYR A 54 -10.13 -16.96 19.79
CA TYR A 54 -11.14 -17.45 18.87
C TYR A 54 -12.07 -16.31 18.43
N ILE A 55 -12.18 -16.11 17.14
CA ILE A 55 -13.04 -15.09 16.53
C ILE A 55 -13.96 -15.80 15.54
N LYS A 56 -15.25 -15.67 15.73
CA LYS A 56 -16.22 -16.24 14.79
C LYS A 56 -16.12 -15.49 13.46
N PRO A 57 -15.77 -16.17 12.35
CA PRO A 57 -15.61 -15.50 11.07
C PRO A 57 -16.95 -15.02 10.52
N VAL A 58 -16.95 -13.82 9.97
CA VAL A 58 -18.09 -13.19 9.29
C VAL A 58 -17.87 -13.28 7.78
N PHE A 59 -18.93 -13.44 7.01
CA PHE A 59 -18.87 -13.54 5.53
C PHE A 59 -17.99 -14.68 5.02
N GLN A 60 -18.28 -15.89 5.45
CA GLN A 60 -17.55 -17.10 5.06
C GLN A 60 -17.72 -17.50 3.60
N GLU A 61 -18.85 -17.16 2.97
CA GLU A 61 -19.15 -17.62 1.62
C GLU A 61 -19.08 -16.50 0.59
N VAL A 62 -18.21 -16.66 -0.41
CA VAL A 62 -18.11 -15.77 -1.59
C VAL A 62 -19.03 -16.23 -2.71
N ASN A 63 -19.31 -17.53 -2.79
CA ASN A 63 -19.99 -18.16 -3.93
C ASN A 63 -21.42 -17.65 -4.20
N SER A 64 -21.93 -16.81 -3.34
CA SER A 64 -23.31 -16.39 -3.38
C SER A 64 -23.57 -15.13 -4.18
N CYS A 65 -22.58 -14.36 -4.56
CA CYS A 65 -22.86 -13.12 -5.29
C CYS A 65 -22.17 -13.03 -6.64
N VAL A 66 -22.54 -13.94 -7.54
CA VAL A 66 -22.24 -13.81 -8.97
C VAL A 66 -22.62 -12.42 -9.45
N THR A 67 -23.82 -11.92 -9.08
CA THR A 67 -24.32 -10.61 -9.45
C THR A 67 -23.39 -9.46 -9.01
N ALA A 68 -22.88 -9.46 -7.79
CA ALA A 68 -22.00 -8.36 -7.34
C ALA A 68 -20.63 -8.41 -8.06
N ARG A 69 -20.10 -9.60 -8.32
CA ARG A 69 -18.89 -9.75 -9.12
C ARG A 69 -19.10 -9.30 -10.56
N ASP A 70 -20.26 -9.62 -11.15
CA ASP A 70 -20.64 -9.17 -12.49
C ASP A 70 -20.74 -7.63 -12.53
N ILE A 71 -21.39 -7.02 -11.54
CA ILE A 71 -21.49 -5.55 -11.45
C ILE A 71 -20.08 -4.93 -11.42
N TYR A 72 -19.16 -5.44 -10.60
CA TYR A 72 -17.81 -4.90 -10.51
C TYR A 72 -16.99 -5.13 -11.78
N TYR A 73 -17.16 -6.29 -12.42
CA TYR A 73 -16.54 -6.57 -13.71
C TYR A 73 -16.98 -5.60 -14.79
N TYR A 74 -18.32 -5.43 -14.97
CA TYR A 74 -18.84 -4.50 -15.98
C TYR A 74 -18.56 -3.05 -15.62
N PHE A 75 -18.60 -2.68 -14.34
CA PHE A 75 -18.18 -1.36 -13.88
C PHE A 75 -16.73 -1.07 -14.29
N THR A 76 -15.83 -2.04 -14.12
CA THR A 76 -14.43 -1.92 -14.56
C THR A 76 -14.34 -1.65 -16.06
N LEU A 77 -15.08 -2.40 -16.87
CA LEU A 77 -15.07 -2.23 -18.34
C LEU A 77 -15.66 -0.90 -18.79
N ILE A 78 -16.76 -0.45 -18.15
CA ILE A 78 -17.45 0.81 -18.49
C ILE A 78 -16.59 2.01 -18.11
N THR A 79 -15.84 1.93 -17.02
CA THR A 79 -14.98 3.03 -16.54
C THR A 79 -13.59 3.04 -17.17
N LEU A 80 -13.17 1.96 -17.84
CA LEU A 80 -11.89 1.89 -18.54
C LEU A 80 -11.68 3.01 -19.59
N PRO A 81 -12.66 3.39 -20.42
CA PRO A 81 -12.51 4.51 -21.36
C PRO A 81 -12.15 5.84 -20.69
N VAL A 82 -12.62 6.08 -19.46
CA VAL A 82 -12.27 7.31 -18.70
C VAL A 82 -10.76 7.38 -18.49
N MET A 83 -10.13 6.27 -18.06
CA MET A 83 -8.68 6.20 -17.94
C MET A 83 -7.97 6.47 -19.27
N ILE A 84 -8.44 5.88 -20.35
CA ILE A 84 -7.83 6.06 -21.67
C ILE A 84 -7.89 7.53 -22.09
N ILE A 85 -9.03 8.20 -21.85
CA ILE A 85 -9.21 9.62 -22.16
C ILE A 85 -8.30 10.49 -21.29
N GLU A 86 -8.27 10.27 -19.97
CA GLU A 86 -7.42 11.04 -19.05
C GLU A 86 -5.92 10.87 -19.41
N VAL A 87 -5.49 9.65 -19.70
CA VAL A 87 -4.12 9.36 -20.14
C VAL A 87 -3.80 10.05 -21.47
N ALA A 88 -4.71 9.96 -22.44
CA ALA A 88 -4.53 10.63 -23.74
C ALA A 88 -4.43 12.16 -23.57
N MET A 89 -5.25 12.78 -22.72
CA MET A 89 -5.15 14.22 -22.43
C MET A 89 -3.82 14.60 -21.80
N VAL A 90 -3.29 13.80 -20.86
CA VAL A 90 -1.99 14.05 -20.26
C VAL A 90 -0.87 13.94 -21.31
N LEU A 91 -0.92 12.91 -22.15
CA LEU A 91 0.09 12.67 -23.18
C LEU A 91 0.08 13.73 -24.28
N LEU A 92 -1.10 14.19 -24.71
CA LEU A 92 -1.24 15.26 -25.72
C LEU A 92 -0.73 16.61 -25.22
N ASN A 93 -0.84 16.86 -23.92
CA ASN A 93 -0.36 18.10 -23.29
C ASN A 93 1.11 17.98 -22.80
N SER A 94 1.75 16.83 -22.95
CA SER A 94 3.14 16.63 -22.55
C SER A 94 4.09 17.21 -23.59
N GLY A 95 4.64 18.40 -23.35
CA GLY A 95 5.65 19.03 -24.22
C GLY A 95 7.03 18.35 -24.22
N GLY A 96 7.19 17.13 -23.67
CA GLY A 96 8.48 16.47 -23.49
C GLY A 96 8.37 14.95 -23.25
N ASN A 97 8.98 14.45 -22.17
CA ASN A 97 8.96 13.04 -21.85
C ASN A 97 7.56 12.59 -21.37
N PRO A 98 6.84 11.73 -22.11
CA PRO A 98 5.47 11.30 -21.77
C PRO A 98 5.39 10.57 -20.42
N PHE A 99 6.43 9.85 -20.02
CA PHE A 99 6.45 9.12 -18.76
C PHE A 99 6.63 10.04 -17.54
N SER A 100 7.39 11.15 -17.68
CA SER A 100 7.44 12.15 -16.61
C SER A 100 6.10 12.88 -16.48
N ALA A 101 5.46 13.23 -17.59
CA ALA A 101 4.14 13.86 -17.59
C ALA A 101 3.07 12.99 -16.91
N LEU A 102 3.03 11.69 -17.19
CA LEU A 102 2.14 10.75 -16.51
C LEU A 102 2.40 10.68 -15.00
N ARG A 103 3.68 10.65 -14.61
CA ARG A 103 4.04 10.68 -13.20
C ARG A 103 3.59 11.95 -12.51
N ASP A 104 3.91 13.09 -13.12
CA ASP A 104 3.60 14.40 -12.55
C ASP A 104 2.08 14.59 -12.44
N ALA A 105 1.32 14.11 -13.42
CA ALA A 105 -0.14 14.07 -13.38
C ALA A 105 -0.71 13.19 -12.25
N ASN A 106 -0.01 12.13 -11.85
CA ASN A 106 -0.43 11.28 -10.72
C ASN A 106 -0.02 11.82 -9.35
N VAL A 107 1.04 12.65 -9.29
CA VAL A 107 1.56 13.21 -8.04
C VAL A 107 0.99 14.62 -7.79
N ALA A 108 0.75 15.40 -8.85
CA ALA A 108 0.23 16.76 -8.74
C ALA A 108 -1.28 16.76 -8.51
N GLU A 109 -1.73 17.47 -7.50
CA GLU A 109 -3.16 17.61 -7.17
C GLU A 109 -3.96 18.42 -8.20
N THR A 110 -3.30 19.16 -9.11
CA THR A 110 -3.94 20.17 -9.95
C THR A 110 -4.37 19.71 -11.33
N ASN A 111 -3.67 18.76 -11.98
CA ASN A 111 -3.95 18.31 -13.35
C ASN A 111 -3.83 16.78 -13.53
N GLY A 112 -4.17 16.03 -12.49
CA GLY A 112 -3.91 14.59 -12.44
C GLY A 112 -5.00 13.72 -13.06
N ILE A 113 -4.69 12.45 -13.16
CA ILE A 113 -5.62 11.34 -13.49
C ILE A 113 -6.55 11.12 -12.28
N ARG A 114 -7.42 12.08 -12.01
CA ARG A 114 -8.22 12.15 -10.77
C ARG A 114 -9.40 11.20 -10.77
N THR A 115 -10.14 11.17 -11.85
CA THR A 115 -11.37 10.37 -11.95
C THR A 115 -11.03 8.88 -11.96
N THR A 116 -10.00 8.50 -12.69
CA THR A 116 -9.48 7.12 -12.69
C THR A 116 -9.02 6.68 -11.29
N GLY A 117 -8.44 7.58 -10.50
CA GLY A 117 -8.01 7.29 -9.13
C GLY A 117 -9.13 6.76 -8.22
N PHE A 118 -10.38 7.19 -8.43
CA PHE A 118 -11.56 6.64 -7.73
C PHE A 118 -11.96 5.25 -8.23
N PHE A 119 -11.85 4.99 -9.53
CA PHE A 119 -12.30 3.74 -10.13
C PHE A 119 -11.34 2.58 -9.91
N VAL A 120 -10.05 2.86 -9.86
CA VAL A 120 -8.99 1.87 -9.73
C VAL A 120 -9.13 0.97 -8.49
N ILE A 121 -9.68 1.50 -7.42
CA ILE A 121 -9.95 0.73 -6.20
C ILE A 121 -10.94 -0.40 -6.50
N PHE A 122 -12.01 -0.09 -7.24
CA PHE A 122 -13.01 -1.08 -7.65
C PHE A 122 -12.43 -2.08 -8.67
N TRP A 123 -11.52 -1.65 -9.56
CA TRP A 123 -10.86 -2.55 -10.51
C TRP A 123 -9.99 -3.59 -9.81
N LEU A 124 -9.22 -3.16 -8.81
CA LEU A 124 -8.41 -4.06 -8.02
C LEU A 124 -9.27 -5.03 -7.20
N VAL A 125 -10.31 -4.53 -6.54
CA VAL A 125 -11.24 -5.37 -5.77
C VAL A 125 -11.94 -6.38 -6.69
N SER A 126 -12.41 -5.95 -7.87
CA SER A 126 -12.99 -6.82 -8.89
C SER A 126 -12.03 -7.94 -9.29
N TYR A 127 -10.77 -7.59 -9.56
CA TYR A 127 -9.71 -8.55 -9.89
C TYR A 127 -9.49 -9.57 -8.78
N ILE A 128 -9.30 -9.12 -7.54
CA ILE A 128 -9.01 -10.01 -6.41
C ILE A 128 -10.18 -10.93 -6.09
N MET A 129 -11.43 -10.44 -6.19
CA MET A 129 -12.63 -11.26 -6.02
C MET A 129 -12.77 -12.32 -7.10
N GLU A 130 -12.51 -11.99 -8.38
CA GLU A 130 -12.53 -12.96 -9.47
C GLU A 130 -11.38 -13.97 -9.35
N LEU A 131 -10.18 -13.52 -8.93
CA LEU A 131 -9.03 -14.39 -8.67
C LEU A 131 -9.30 -15.38 -7.55
N GLN A 132 -10.00 -14.95 -6.49
CA GLN A 132 -10.32 -15.79 -5.34
C GLN A 132 -11.16 -17.01 -5.72
N VAL A 133 -12.06 -16.87 -6.69
CA VAL A 133 -12.93 -17.95 -7.21
C VAL A 133 -12.51 -18.43 -8.58
N ALA A 134 -11.27 -18.15 -9.01
CA ALA A 134 -10.80 -18.47 -10.34
C ALA A 134 -11.01 -19.95 -10.70
N SER A 135 -11.62 -20.19 -11.84
CA SER A 135 -11.87 -21.48 -12.45
C SER A 135 -11.60 -21.39 -13.95
N ARG A 136 -11.75 -22.49 -14.68
CA ARG A 136 -11.63 -22.45 -16.16
C ARG A 136 -12.69 -21.53 -16.78
N GLU A 137 -13.86 -21.41 -16.16
CA GLU A 137 -14.99 -20.65 -16.68
C GLU A 137 -14.76 -19.14 -16.61
N ASN A 138 -14.17 -18.63 -15.51
CA ASN A 138 -13.93 -17.20 -15.34
C ASN A 138 -12.47 -16.75 -15.57
N LEU A 139 -11.60 -17.66 -16.02
CA LEU A 139 -10.18 -17.36 -16.25
C LEU A 139 -9.97 -16.17 -17.21
N LYS A 140 -10.80 -16.04 -18.25
CA LYS A 140 -10.74 -14.90 -19.16
C LYS A 140 -10.99 -13.56 -18.43
N ARG A 141 -11.95 -13.51 -17.50
CA ARG A 141 -12.23 -12.29 -16.69
C ARG A 141 -11.04 -11.97 -15.79
N VAL A 142 -10.47 -12.96 -15.13
CA VAL A 142 -9.28 -12.78 -14.27
C VAL A 142 -8.12 -12.19 -15.07
N ILE A 143 -7.85 -12.72 -16.28
CA ILE A 143 -6.77 -12.22 -17.13
C ILE A 143 -7.04 -10.78 -17.58
N VAL A 144 -8.25 -10.49 -18.04
CA VAL A 144 -8.64 -9.12 -18.47
C VAL A 144 -8.47 -8.12 -17.34
N LEU A 145 -8.99 -8.44 -16.15
CA LEU A 145 -8.86 -7.56 -14.97
C LEU A 145 -7.42 -7.40 -14.51
N PHE A 146 -6.61 -8.46 -14.59
CA PHE A 146 -5.17 -8.38 -14.31
C PHE A 146 -4.47 -7.42 -15.25
N ILE A 147 -4.73 -7.54 -16.56
CA ILE A 147 -4.13 -6.66 -17.59
C ILE A 147 -4.54 -5.20 -17.36
N ILE A 148 -5.80 -4.93 -17.04
CA ILE A 148 -6.27 -3.57 -16.75
C ILE A 148 -5.54 -2.97 -15.53
N ASN A 149 -5.45 -3.73 -14.43
CA ASN A 149 -4.75 -3.27 -13.23
C ASN A 149 -3.23 -3.12 -13.47
N LEU A 150 -2.62 -4.02 -14.22
CA LEU A 150 -1.21 -3.93 -14.60
C LEU A 150 -0.95 -2.70 -15.48
N PHE A 151 -1.82 -2.43 -16.45
CA PHE A 151 -1.73 -1.25 -17.31
C PHE A 151 -1.86 0.05 -16.49
N TYR A 152 -2.81 0.11 -15.56
CA TYR A 152 -2.90 1.25 -14.62
C TYR A 152 -1.64 1.40 -13.77
N ALA A 153 -1.08 0.31 -13.23
CA ALA A 153 0.15 0.36 -12.46
C ALA A 153 1.32 0.96 -13.27
N PHE A 154 1.40 0.65 -14.57
CA PHE A 154 2.37 1.27 -15.49
C PHE A 154 2.10 2.76 -15.71
N ILE A 155 0.86 3.15 -15.98
CA ILE A 155 0.47 4.55 -16.23
C ILE A 155 0.72 5.40 -14.99
N SER A 156 0.37 4.89 -13.83
CA SER A 156 0.57 5.62 -12.56
C SER A 156 2.03 5.86 -12.24
N MET A 157 2.96 5.11 -12.89
CA MET A 157 4.38 5.12 -12.57
C MET A 157 4.67 4.94 -11.07
N GLY A 158 3.67 4.50 -10.32
CA GLY A 158 3.69 4.34 -8.87
C GLY A 158 4.09 2.93 -8.47
N LYS A 159 5.19 2.79 -7.73
CA LYS A 159 5.64 1.47 -7.22
C LYS A 159 4.59 0.81 -6.34
N MET A 160 3.81 1.60 -5.61
CA MET A 160 2.76 1.11 -4.71
C MET A 160 1.71 0.30 -5.45
N ASN A 161 1.26 0.75 -6.63
CA ASN A 161 0.25 0.04 -7.42
C ASN A 161 0.74 -1.34 -7.88
N PHE A 162 2.00 -1.47 -8.26
CA PHE A 162 2.60 -2.78 -8.53
C PHE A 162 2.66 -3.65 -7.28
N MET A 163 3.09 -3.09 -6.14
CA MET A 163 3.17 -3.84 -4.88
C MET A 163 1.81 -4.37 -4.46
N VAL A 164 0.78 -3.52 -4.49
CA VAL A 164 -0.59 -3.94 -4.13
C VAL A 164 -1.07 -5.04 -5.08
N LEU A 165 -0.91 -4.88 -6.39
CA LEU A 165 -1.35 -5.86 -7.39
C LEU A 165 -0.65 -7.22 -7.22
N PHE A 166 0.68 -7.23 -7.19
CA PHE A 166 1.43 -8.48 -7.14
C PHE A 166 1.35 -9.17 -5.78
N LEU A 167 1.39 -8.41 -4.68
CA LEU A 167 1.32 -9.00 -3.35
C LEU A 167 -0.08 -9.56 -3.05
N SER A 168 -1.14 -8.84 -3.40
CA SER A 168 -2.51 -9.35 -3.25
C SER A 168 -2.74 -10.60 -4.10
N THR A 169 -2.22 -10.62 -5.33
CA THR A 169 -2.23 -11.81 -6.18
C THR A 169 -1.52 -12.98 -5.52
N ALA A 170 -0.31 -12.75 -5.01
CA ALA A 170 0.48 -13.80 -4.36
C ALA A 170 -0.20 -14.38 -3.12
N ILE A 171 -0.82 -13.54 -2.30
CA ILE A 171 -1.56 -13.98 -1.10
C ILE A 171 -2.76 -14.84 -1.49
N ILE A 172 -3.59 -14.40 -2.42
CA ILE A 172 -4.76 -15.17 -2.86
C ILE A 172 -4.33 -16.50 -3.49
N LEU A 173 -3.33 -16.51 -4.37
CA LEU A 173 -2.83 -17.75 -4.99
C LEU A 173 -2.16 -18.69 -3.98
N SER A 174 -1.48 -18.15 -2.97
CA SER A 174 -0.92 -18.93 -1.87
C SER A 174 -2.02 -19.56 -1.02
N GLN A 175 -3.06 -18.81 -0.67
CA GLN A 175 -4.22 -19.34 0.07
C GLN A 175 -4.94 -20.45 -0.72
N ARG A 176 -5.01 -20.31 -2.02
CA ARG A 176 -5.55 -21.34 -2.92
C ARG A 176 -4.61 -22.54 -3.13
N LYS A 177 -3.41 -22.51 -2.55
CA LYS A 177 -2.36 -23.52 -2.73
C LYS A 177 -1.96 -23.77 -4.20
N THR A 178 -2.13 -22.75 -5.05
CA THR A 178 -1.80 -22.82 -6.48
C THR A 178 -0.35 -22.45 -6.76
N ILE A 179 0.30 -21.73 -5.85
CA ILE A 179 1.72 -21.36 -5.93
C ILE A 179 2.49 -21.90 -4.73
N ASN A 180 3.78 -22.14 -4.95
CA ASN A 180 4.73 -22.54 -3.92
C ASN A 180 5.81 -21.46 -3.72
N ILE A 181 6.72 -21.67 -2.79
CA ILE A 181 7.78 -20.73 -2.43
C ILE A 181 8.66 -20.35 -3.64
N LYS A 182 8.87 -21.26 -4.60
CA LYS A 182 9.67 -20.98 -5.80
C LYS A 182 8.99 -19.93 -6.69
N HIS A 183 7.67 -20.06 -6.90
CA HIS A 183 6.90 -19.08 -7.67
C HIS A 183 6.90 -17.72 -6.97
N LEU A 184 6.82 -17.69 -5.64
CA LEU A 184 6.91 -16.46 -4.87
C LEU A 184 8.27 -15.79 -5.04
N ALA A 185 9.37 -16.55 -4.97
CA ALA A 185 10.71 -16.03 -5.19
C ALA A 185 10.88 -15.45 -6.61
N ILE A 186 10.38 -16.15 -7.64
CA ILE A 186 10.38 -15.64 -9.01
C ILE A 186 9.58 -14.33 -9.10
N GLY A 187 8.41 -14.27 -8.47
CA GLY A 187 7.57 -13.07 -8.45
C GLY A 187 8.29 -11.86 -7.82
N ILE A 188 9.03 -12.07 -6.73
CA ILE A 188 9.83 -11.01 -6.09
C ILE A 188 10.94 -10.52 -7.03
N VAL A 189 11.65 -11.41 -7.72
CA VAL A 189 12.70 -11.04 -8.69
C VAL A 189 12.09 -10.26 -9.87
N CYS A 190 10.96 -10.72 -10.42
CA CYS A 190 10.26 -10.02 -11.48
C CYS A 190 9.82 -8.61 -11.04
N LEU A 191 9.30 -8.46 -9.83
CA LEU A 191 8.89 -7.18 -9.26
C LEU A 191 10.09 -6.24 -9.08
N ALA A 192 11.23 -6.74 -8.61
CA ALA A 192 12.47 -5.97 -8.49
C ALA A 192 12.97 -5.49 -9.86
N MET A 193 13.00 -6.38 -10.87
CA MET A 193 13.36 -6.02 -12.24
C MET A 193 12.42 -4.97 -12.83
N LEU A 194 11.13 -5.08 -12.57
CA LEU A 194 10.12 -4.14 -13.00
C LEU A 194 10.35 -2.74 -12.38
N PHE A 195 10.68 -2.68 -11.09
CA PHE A 195 11.01 -1.42 -10.42
C PHE A 195 12.25 -0.75 -11.01
N VAL A 196 13.30 -1.52 -11.31
CA VAL A 196 14.50 -1.03 -11.98
C VAL A 196 14.17 -0.53 -13.40
N GLY A 197 13.32 -1.26 -14.13
CA GLY A 197 12.87 -0.89 -15.48
C GLY A 197 12.10 0.43 -15.49
N VAL A 198 11.11 0.57 -14.62
CA VAL A 198 10.33 1.83 -14.46
C VAL A 198 11.26 3.00 -14.14
N GLN A 199 12.28 2.78 -13.32
CA GLN A 199 13.22 3.84 -12.98
C GLN A 199 14.13 4.26 -14.15
N LYS A 200 14.57 3.30 -14.97
CA LYS A 200 15.33 3.61 -16.19
C LYS A 200 14.50 4.43 -17.18
N ILE A 201 13.24 4.08 -17.37
CA ILE A 201 12.30 4.81 -18.24
C ILE A 201 12.12 6.25 -17.77
N ARG A 202 12.18 6.50 -16.46
CA ARG A 202 12.12 7.85 -15.86
C ARG A 202 13.37 8.72 -16.09
N GLY A 203 14.38 8.21 -16.78
CA GLY A 203 15.62 8.95 -17.05
C GLY A 203 16.56 9.05 -15.86
N SER A 204 16.46 8.17 -14.87
CA SER A 204 17.39 8.11 -13.75
C SER A 204 18.71 7.49 -14.19
N TYR A 205 19.80 8.25 -14.09
CA TYR A 205 21.16 7.84 -14.48
C TYR A 205 21.87 6.97 -13.42
N SER A 206 21.17 6.53 -12.36
CA SER A 206 21.74 5.68 -11.32
C SER A 206 21.80 4.22 -11.76
N THR A 207 22.83 3.50 -11.31
CA THR A 207 22.91 2.07 -11.52
C THR A 207 21.81 1.35 -10.70
N PRO A 208 21.38 0.15 -11.10
CA PRO A 208 20.42 -0.63 -10.32
C PRO A 208 20.84 -0.82 -8.86
N GLN A 209 22.13 -0.96 -8.60
CA GLN A 209 22.70 -1.11 -7.25
C GLN A 209 22.46 0.14 -6.38
N HIS A 210 22.75 1.32 -6.91
CA HIS A 210 22.51 2.59 -6.22
C HIS A 210 21.02 2.80 -5.92
N PHE A 211 20.19 2.37 -6.84
CA PHE A 211 18.75 2.49 -6.71
C PHE A 211 18.18 1.58 -5.61
N VAL A 212 18.61 0.31 -5.56
CA VAL A 212 18.23 -0.63 -4.49
C VAL A 212 18.73 -0.09 -3.14
N ALA A 213 20.00 0.35 -3.08
CA ALA A 213 20.55 0.95 -1.87
C ALA A 213 19.70 2.13 -1.38
N LEU A 214 19.35 3.07 -2.29
CA LEU A 214 18.53 4.23 -1.95
C LEU A 214 17.19 3.81 -1.32
N TYR A 215 16.45 2.90 -1.96
CA TYR A 215 15.12 2.51 -1.46
C TYR A 215 15.14 1.70 -0.18
N MET A 216 16.19 0.91 0.06
CA MET A 216 16.30 0.10 1.26
C MET A 216 16.84 0.87 2.48
N THR A 217 17.61 1.95 2.25
CA THR A 217 18.31 2.62 3.35
C THR A 217 17.83 4.04 3.63
N SER A 218 17.36 4.77 2.60
CA SER A 218 17.10 6.20 2.74
C SER A 218 16.01 6.54 3.76
N SER A 219 14.95 5.75 3.83
CA SER A 219 13.83 6.02 4.74
C SER A 219 14.25 5.92 6.20
N ILE A 220 15.09 4.93 6.52
CA ILE A 220 15.67 4.77 7.86
C ILE A 220 16.65 5.91 8.13
N GLY A 221 17.48 6.27 7.15
CA GLY A 221 18.42 7.38 7.26
C GLY A 221 17.70 8.71 7.48
N ASN A 222 16.61 8.97 6.76
CA ASN A 222 15.81 10.18 6.94
C ASN A 222 15.14 10.22 8.32
N LEU A 223 14.61 9.09 8.80
CA LEU A 223 14.10 8.98 10.17
C LEU A 223 15.21 9.30 11.19
N ASN A 224 16.43 8.80 10.96
CA ASN A 224 17.58 9.02 11.85
C ASN A 224 18.06 10.48 11.88
N MET A 225 17.90 11.23 10.78
CA MET A 225 18.26 12.65 10.71
C MET A 225 17.21 13.58 11.33
N ASN A 226 15.94 13.26 11.17
CA ASN A 226 14.81 14.10 11.56
C ASN A 226 14.17 13.74 12.91
N VAL A 227 14.98 13.31 13.85
CA VAL A 227 14.54 12.78 15.16
C VAL A 227 13.94 13.84 16.08
N ALA A 228 14.26 15.12 15.92
CA ALA A 228 13.64 16.13 16.77
C ALA A 228 12.14 16.26 16.42
N PRO A 229 11.21 15.98 17.34
CA PRO A 229 9.84 16.34 17.15
C PRO A 229 9.79 17.86 16.99
N LYS A 230 9.66 18.34 15.74
CA LYS A 230 9.21 19.70 15.55
C LYS A 230 7.83 19.75 16.21
N SER A 231 7.61 20.73 17.10
CA SER A 231 6.27 21.02 17.57
C SER A 231 5.39 21.23 16.34
N ALA A 232 4.52 20.28 16.07
CA ALA A 232 3.49 20.45 15.08
C ALA A 232 2.64 21.63 15.55
N GLU A 233 2.22 22.49 14.63
CA GLU A 233 1.27 23.56 14.97
C GLU A 233 -0.04 22.96 15.50
N ASN A 234 -0.39 21.78 15.03
CA ASN A 234 -1.54 21.02 15.47
C ASN A 234 -1.15 19.59 15.88
N THR A 235 -1.67 19.11 16.98
CA THR A 235 -1.41 17.76 17.47
C THR A 235 -1.97 16.70 16.53
N GLY A 236 -1.13 15.80 16.02
CA GLY A 236 -1.54 14.68 15.18
C GLY A 236 -1.71 15.00 13.69
N GLU A 237 -1.22 16.15 13.23
CA GLU A 237 -1.41 16.59 11.84
C GLU A 237 -0.71 15.70 10.82
N ASN A 238 0.41 15.06 11.15
CA ASN A 238 1.09 14.13 10.26
C ASN A 238 0.34 12.79 10.18
N THR A 239 -0.27 12.36 11.26
CA THR A 239 -0.99 11.08 11.39
C THR A 239 -2.41 11.16 10.85
N PHE A 240 -3.16 12.20 11.23
CA PHE A 240 -4.60 12.33 10.94
C PHE A 240 -4.89 13.31 9.81
N ARG A 241 -4.17 13.22 8.71
CA ARG A 241 -4.32 14.12 7.55
C ARG A 241 -5.76 14.22 7.03
N LEU A 242 -6.48 13.10 6.99
CA LEU A 242 -7.89 13.08 6.57
C LEU A 242 -8.76 13.97 7.46
N TYR A 243 -8.56 13.91 8.78
CA TYR A 243 -9.29 14.78 9.72
C TYR A 243 -9.04 16.26 9.43
N TYR A 244 -7.76 16.64 9.27
CA TYR A 244 -7.39 18.03 8.97
C TYR A 244 -7.88 18.48 7.60
N ALA A 245 -7.88 17.60 6.60
CA ALA A 245 -8.44 17.88 5.27
C ALA A 245 -9.97 18.13 5.32
N ILE A 246 -10.70 17.35 6.12
CA ILE A 246 -12.13 17.55 6.33
C ILE A 246 -12.37 18.86 7.12
N LYS A 247 -11.63 19.09 8.19
CA LYS A 247 -11.74 20.29 9.02
C LYS A 247 -11.47 21.55 8.20
N SER A 248 -10.42 21.55 7.37
CA SER A 248 -10.08 22.67 6.47
C SER A 248 -11.23 23.00 5.49
N LYS A 249 -11.98 22.00 5.05
CA LYS A 249 -13.17 22.23 4.19
C LYS A 249 -14.35 22.80 4.97
N ILE A 250 -14.48 22.46 6.25
CA ILE A 250 -15.59 22.94 7.11
C ILE A 250 -15.34 24.36 7.57
N ASP A 251 -14.08 24.73 7.82
CA ASP A 251 -13.69 26.04 8.36
C ASP A 251 -13.19 27.03 7.27
N ASP A 252 -13.55 26.77 6.00
CA ASP A 252 -13.21 27.60 4.84
C ASP A 252 -11.68 27.83 4.69
N GLY A 253 -10.90 26.81 4.97
CA GLY A 253 -9.45 26.81 4.75
C GLY A 253 -8.63 27.43 5.88
N LYS A 254 -9.24 27.74 7.04
CA LYS A 254 -8.51 28.26 8.21
C LYS A 254 -7.57 27.22 8.80
N THR A 255 -7.95 25.94 8.79
CA THR A 255 -7.05 24.85 9.18
C THR A 255 -6.09 24.53 8.05
N GLN A 256 -4.81 24.68 8.28
CA GLN A 256 -3.79 24.27 7.32
C GLN A 256 -3.69 22.73 7.27
N VAL A 257 -3.58 22.19 6.09
CA VAL A 257 -3.32 20.76 5.84
C VAL A 257 -1.87 20.60 5.46
N ILE A 258 -1.17 19.68 6.13
CA ILE A 258 0.23 19.40 5.84
C ILE A 258 0.35 18.84 4.42
N ASP A 259 1.36 19.33 3.68
CA ASP A 259 1.74 18.80 2.38
C ASP A 259 2.01 17.27 2.51
N PRO A 260 1.39 16.43 1.67
CA PRO A 260 1.68 15.01 1.63
C PRO A 260 3.12 14.72 1.18
N VAL A 261 3.76 15.64 0.47
CA VAL A 261 5.16 15.50 0.03
C VAL A 261 6.07 15.94 1.17
N LEU A 262 6.80 14.98 1.72
CA LEU A 262 7.78 15.23 2.77
C LEU A 262 9.05 15.86 2.23
N ASP A 263 9.84 16.50 3.11
CA ASP A 263 11.08 17.16 2.75
C ASP A 263 12.09 16.20 2.10
N PHE A 264 12.75 16.69 1.04
CA PHE A 264 13.80 15.93 0.36
C PHE A 264 15.12 16.05 1.11
N HIS A 265 15.75 14.92 1.36
CA HIS A 265 17.11 14.84 1.92
C HIS A 265 18.09 14.26 0.92
N THR A 266 19.32 14.76 0.97
CA THR A 266 20.41 14.21 0.18
C THR A 266 20.91 12.92 0.79
N VAL A 267 20.91 11.85 0.00
CA VAL A 267 21.48 10.56 0.33
C VAL A 267 22.68 10.32 -0.57
N LYS A 268 23.83 10.03 0.01
CA LYS A 268 25.05 9.68 -0.75
C LYS A 268 25.11 8.15 -0.84
N VAL A 269 25.22 7.64 -2.07
CA VAL A 269 25.46 6.23 -2.34
C VAL A 269 26.73 6.13 -3.17
N GLY A 270 27.84 5.82 -2.52
CA GLY A 270 29.17 5.92 -3.13
C GLY A 270 29.48 7.36 -3.58
N LYS A 271 29.82 7.55 -4.85
CA LYS A 271 30.11 8.87 -5.46
C LYS A 271 28.85 9.66 -5.87
N PHE A 272 27.68 9.05 -5.83
CA PHE A 272 26.43 9.66 -6.30
C PHE A 272 25.67 10.33 -5.15
N ARG A 273 25.15 11.52 -5.42
CA ARG A 273 24.17 12.20 -4.57
C ARG A 273 22.79 11.94 -5.14
N MET A 274 21.91 11.42 -4.31
CA MET A 274 20.50 11.17 -4.65
C MET A 274 19.62 11.90 -3.65
N TYR A 275 18.42 12.24 -4.06
CA TYR A 275 17.44 12.89 -3.20
C TYR A 275 16.35 11.90 -2.84
N SER A 276 15.97 11.86 -1.57
CA SER A 276 14.89 11.03 -1.07
C SER A 276 14.00 11.81 -0.11
N ASN A 277 12.71 11.67 -0.29
CA ASN A 277 11.67 12.18 0.62
C ASN A 277 10.88 11.04 1.27
N THR A 278 11.42 9.82 1.25
CA THR A 278 10.80 8.67 1.90
C THR A 278 11.22 8.62 3.37
N TYR A 279 10.24 8.34 4.23
CA TYR A 279 10.42 8.14 5.66
C TYR A 279 9.67 6.87 6.02
N THR A 280 10.12 6.15 7.05
CA THR A 280 9.45 4.94 7.48
C THR A 280 8.03 5.22 7.96
N SER A 281 7.19 4.19 8.06
CA SER A 281 5.85 4.32 8.65
C SER A 281 5.83 4.84 10.09
N ILE A 282 6.96 4.76 10.78
CA ILE A 282 7.11 5.25 12.17
C ILE A 282 7.07 6.77 12.23
N TYR A 283 7.51 7.45 11.17
CA TYR A 283 7.75 8.89 11.16
C TYR A 283 6.54 9.74 11.61
N PRO A 284 5.32 9.60 11.05
CA PRO A 284 4.20 10.43 11.44
C PRO A 284 3.85 10.27 12.93
N PHE A 285 3.87 9.06 13.45
CA PHE A 285 3.54 8.75 14.84
C PHE A 285 4.59 9.25 15.81
N TYR A 286 5.86 9.11 15.42
CA TYR A 286 6.97 9.59 16.23
C TYR A 286 7.00 11.11 16.27
N LYS A 287 6.73 11.78 15.15
CA LYS A 287 6.70 13.23 15.03
C LYS A 287 5.57 13.85 15.84
N ASP A 288 4.36 13.27 15.78
CA ASP A 288 3.18 13.82 16.43
C ASP A 288 3.12 13.49 17.94
N PHE A 289 3.52 12.26 18.32
CA PHE A 289 3.25 11.73 19.67
C PHE A 289 4.48 11.10 20.34
N GLY A 290 5.65 11.21 19.73
CA GLY A 290 6.90 10.63 20.26
C GLY A 290 6.85 9.10 20.39
N LYS A 291 7.61 8.55 21.33
CA LYS A 291 7.73 7.09 21.54
C LYS A 291 6.39 6.42 21.91
N VAL A 292 5.54 7.13 22.64
CA VAL A 292 4.22 6.63 23.04
C VAL A 292 3.34 6.43 21.80
N GLY A 293 3.34 7.41 20.89
CA GLY A 293 2.62 7.27 19.62
C GLY A 293 3.09 6.07 18.80
N VAL A 294 4.40 5.88 18.68
CA VAL A 294 4.96 4.73 17.99
C VAL A 294 4.45 3.41 18.57
N TRP A 295 4.45 3.27 19.88
CA TRP A 295 3.92 2.07 20.54
C TRP A 295 2.42 1.90 20.32
N VAL A 296 1.62 2.92 20.55
CA VAL A 296 0.15 2.85 20.43
C VAL A 296 -0.27 2.48 19.00
N PHE A 297 0.29 3.14 17.99
CA PHE A 297 -0.07 2.88 16.60
C PHE A 297 0.48 1.55 16.09
N SER A 298 1.63 1.09 16.58
CA SER A 298 2.14 -0.24 16.26
C SER A 298 1.21 -1.34 16.80
N VAL A 299 0.76 -1.21 18.05
CA VAL A 299 -0.20 -2.13 18.67
C VAL A 299 -1.53 -2.12 17.89
N LEU A 300 -2.05 -0.93 17.58
CA LEU A 300 -3.30 -0.80 16.83
C LEU A 300 -3.22 -1.49 15.45
N LEU A 301 -2.15 -1.24 14.69
CA LEU A 301 -1.95 -1.91 13.42
C LEU A 301 -1.75 -3.43 13.59
N GLY A 302 -1.01 -3.85 14.61
CA GLY A 302 -0.85 -5.27 14.94
C GLY A 302 -2.18 -5.97 15.21
N LEU A 303 -3.09 -5.33 15.95
CA LEU A 303 -4.45 -5.82 16.18
C LEU A 303 -5.27 -5.90 14.90
N ILE A 304 -5.27 -4.84 14.08
CA ILE A 304 -6.03 -4.79 12.81
C ILE A 304 -5.57 -5.91 11.88
N PHE A 305 -4.27 -5.99 11.59
CA PHE A 305 -3.73 -6.98 10.66
C PHE A 305 -3.78 -8.40 11.21
N GLY A 306 -3.57 -8.57 12.52
CA GLY A 306 -3.73 -9.86 13.18
C GLY A 306 -5.17 -10.36 13.13
N TYR A 307 -6.15 -9.47 13.35
CA TYR A 307 -7.58 -9.77 13.23
C TYR A 307 -7.97 -10.19 11.81
N LEU A 308 -7.56 -9.42 10.81
CA LEU A 308 -7.87 -9.73 9.41
C LEU A 308 -7.24 -11.06 8.97
N PHE A 309 -5.99 -11.29 9.36
CA PHE A 309 -5.30 -12.54 9.06
C PHE A 309 -5.99 -13.73 9.72
N LYS A 310 -6.28 -13.65 11.03
CA LYS A 310 -6.94 -14.72 11.78
C LYS A 310 -8.32 -15.05 11.22
N THR A 311 -9.15 -14.05 10.98
CA THR A 311 -10.48 -14.26 10.42
C THR A 311 -10.44 -14.76 8.97
N ALA A 312 -9.43 -14.41 8.19
CA ALA A 312 -9.19 -14.97 6.86
C ALA A 312 -8.80 -16.46 6.93
N GLU A 313 -7.93 -16.85 7.88
CA GLU A 313 -7.58 -18.26 8.12
C GLU A 313 -8.79 -19.07 8.58
N ASP A 314 -9.66 -18.49 9.40
CA ASP A 314 -10.89 -19.12 9.89
C ASP A 314 -12.00 -19.14 8.81
N GLY A 315 -11.71 -18.72 7.58
CA GLY A 315 -12.57 -18.87 6.40
C GLY A 315 -13.35 -17.62 5.99
N SER A 316 -13.14 -16.46 6.60
CA SER A 316 -13.76 -15.21 6.13
C SER A 316 -13.18 -14.77 4.81
N GLN A 317 -13.99 -14.81 3.79
CA GLN A 317 -13.60 -14.42 2.43
C GLN A 317 -13.43 -12.89 2.30
N PHE A 318 -14.27 -12.13 3.01
CA PHE A 318 -14.10 -10.68 3.14
C PHE A 318 -12.75 -10.31 3.74
N ALA A 319 -12.41 -10.93 4.88
CA ALA A 319 -11.14 -10.66 5.54
C ALA A 319 -9.94 -11.06 4.69
N LEU A 320 -10.06 -12.15 3.93
CA LEU A 320 -9.01 -12.59 3.02
C LEU A 320 -8.74 -11.56 1.90
N VAL A 321 -9.80 -11.05 1.25
CA VAL A 321 -9.65 -10.04 0.19
C VAL A 321 -9.05 -8.75 0.75
N LEU A 322 -9.57 -8.27 1.88
CA LEU A 322 -9.10 -7.05 2.50
C LEU A 322 -7.66 -7.18 2.99
N TYR A 323 -7.32 -8.31 3.63
CA TYR A 323 -5.96 -8.62 4.06
C TYR A 323 -5.01 -8.70 2.87
N ALA A 324 -5.40 -9.35 1.77
CA ALA A 324 -4.56 -9.45 0.59
C ALA A 324 -4.20 -8.08 0.00
N ILE A 325 -5.16 -7.15 -0.05
CA ILE A 325 -4.94 -5.78 -0.51
C ILE A 325 -4.05 -5.01 0.48
N TRP A 326 -4.38 -5.05 1.78
CA TRP A 326 -3.71 -4.28 2.81
C TRP A 326 -2.36 -4.86 3.26
N ALA A 327 -2.02 -6.10 2.92
CA ALA A 327 -0.69 -6.65 3.22
C ALA A 327 0.45 -5.83 2.58
N SER A 328 0.18 -5.14 1.47
CA SER A 328 1.12 -4.19 0.87
C SER A 328 1.50 -3.06 1.83
N ILE A 329 0.60 -2.65 2.73
CA ILE A 329 0.83 -1.64 3.76
C ILE A 329 1.92 -2.13 4.72
N ILE A 330 1.87 -3.42 5.14
CA ILE A 330 2.89 -4.01 6.01
C ILE A 330 4.24 -4.03 5.31
N VAL A 331 4.25 -4.45 4.04
CA VAL A 331 5.48 -4.57 3.26
C VAL A 331 6.10 -3.20 2.96
N MET A 332 5.29 -2.15 2.82
CA MET A 332 5.77 -0.80 2.51
C MET A 332 6.17 0.03 3.75
N GLN A 333 6.03 -0.51 4.95
CA GLN A 333 6.32 0.21 6.20
C GLN A 333 7.73 0.76 6.31
N PHE A 334 8.70 0.12 5.69
CA PHE A 334 10.08 0.64 5.69
C PHE A 334 10.27 1.86 4.78
N ILE A 335 9.30 2.15 3.90
CA ILE A 335 9.33 3.32 2.99
C ILE A 335 8.46 4.45 3.52
N GLY A 336 7.28 4.13 4.09
CA GLY A 336 6.35 5.15 4.59
C GLY A 336 5.10 4.56 5.21
N ASP A 337 4.36 5.39 5.94
CA ASP A 337 3.01 5.04 6.38
C ASP A 337 2.05 5.15 5.18
N THR A 338 1.41 4.03 4.89
CA THR A 338 0.40 3.93 3.84
C THR A 338 -0.95 3.46 4.42
N PHE A 339 -1.14 3.58 5.74
CA PHE A 339 -2.42 3.31 6.39
C PHE A 339 -3.12 4.59 6.84
N PHE A 340 -2.53 5.33 7.78
CA PHE A 340 -3.15 6.54 8.35
C PHE A 340 -2.99 7.76 7.46
N THR A 341 -1.83 7.94 6.83
CA THR A 341 -1.57 9.09 5.94
C THR A 341 -2.42 9.08 4.67
N VAL A 342 -2.88 7.89 4.23
CA VAL A 342 -3.80 7.71 3.09
C VAL A 342 -5.11 7.05 3.53
N LEU A 343 -5.59 7.37 4.72
CA LEU A 343 -6.76 6.74 5.33
C LEU A 343 -8.02 6.82 4.46
N SER A 344 -8.20 7.88 3.69
CA SER A 344 -9.32 8.02 2.75
C SER A 344 -9.35 6.90 1.71
N GLN A 345 -8.20 6.55 1.15
CA GLN A 345 -8.07 5.45 0.19
C GLN A 345 -8.33 4.08 0.86
N ASN A 346 -7.83 3.88 2.08
CA ASN A 346 -8.05 2.64 2.82
C ASN A 346 -9.53 2.45 3.21
N ILE A 347 -10.25 3.53 3.55
CA ILE A 347 -11.70 3.50 3.76
C ILE A 347 -12.42 3.13 2.45
N GLN A 348 -12.00 3.67 1.31
CA GLN A 348 -12.57 3.30 0.01
C GLN A 348 -12.35 1.82 -0.31
N TYR A 349 -11.17 1.25 -0.05
CA TYR A 349 -10.93 -0.19 -0.17
C TYR A 349 -11.85 -0.99 0.75
N LEU A 350 -11.98 -0.59 2.01
CA LEU A 350 -12.86 -1.25 2.96
C LEU A 350 -14.32 -1.27 2.45
N ILE A 351 -14.84 -0.14 1.98
CA ILE A 351 -16.19 -0.03 1.43
C ILE A 351 -16.32 -0.88 0.17
N ALA A 352 -15.37 -0.75 -0.77
CA ALA A 352 -15.41 -1.50 -2.03
C ALA A 352 -15.39 -3.02 -1.82
N VAL A 353 -14.64 -3.50 -0.82
CA VAL A 353 -14.65 -4.94 -0.46
C VAL A 353 -15.92 -5.31 0.28
N LEU A 354 -16.45 -4.48 1.17
CA LEU A 354 -17.58 -4.78 2.03
C LEU A 354 -18.91 -4.87 1.27
N VAL A 355 -19.15 -3.96 0.33
CA VAL A 355 -20.43 -3.85 -0.40
C VAL A 355 -20.87 -5.17 -1.06
N PRO A 356 -20.04 -5.91 -1.82
CA PRO A 356 -20.42 -7.18 -2.41
C PRO A 356 -20.89 -8.22 -1.39
N TYR A 357 -20.26 -8.27 -0.22
CA TYR A 357 -20.62 -9.24 0.83
C TYR A 357 -21.92 -8.89 1.52
N ILE A 358 -22.21 -7.60 1.73
CA ILE A 358 -23.50 -7.15 2.29
C ILE A 358 -24.64 -7.46 1.31
N VAL A 359 -24.45 -7.19 0.02
CA VAL A 359 -25.45 -7.50 -1.02
C VAL A 359 -25.72 -8.98 -1.07
N SER A 360 -24.70 -9.81 -1.04
CA SER A 360 -24.80 -11.26 -1.01
C SER A 360 -25.59 -11.76 0.22
N TRP A 361 -25.26 -11.24 1.40
CA TRP A 361 -25.93 -11.64 2.64
C TRP A 361 -27.45 -11.30 2.62
N LYS A 362 -27.83 -10.13 2.11
CA LYS A 362 -29.22 -9.73 1.95
C LYS A 362 -29.97 -10.63 0.97
N HIS A 363 -29.33 -10.99 -0.15
CA HIS A 363 -29.96 -11.85 -1.15
C HIS A 363 -30.29 -13.24 -0.61
N LYS A 364 -29.37 -13.85 0.15
CA LYS A 364 -29.62 -15.16 0.81
C LYS A 364 -30.75 -15.09 1.81
N LYS A 365 -30.81 -14.03 2.63
CA LYS A 365 -31.86 -13.87 3.62
C LYS A 365 -33.24 -13.80 2.96
N ASN A 366 -33.36 -13.15 1.81
CA ASN A 366 -34.62 -13.03 1.06
C ASN A 366 -35.02 -14.32 0.33
N GLN A 367 -34.07 -15.26 0.08
CA GLN A 367 -34.39 -16.57 -0.51
C GLN A 367 -34.74 -17.63 0.53
N ALA A 368 -34.46 -17.37 1.80
CA ALA A 368 -34.76 -18.27 2.91
C ALA A 368 -36.10 -17.96 3.62
N VAL A 369 -36.81 -16.93 3.18
CA VAL A 369 -38.19 -16.56 3.54
C VAL A 369 -39.11 -16.91 2.40
#